data_9e020035b885f7cf89aa7827ddd034d4
#
_entry.id   9e020035b885f7cf89aa7827ddd034d4
#
_cell.length_a   1.000
_cell.length_b   1.000
_cell.length_c   1.000
_cell.angle_alpha   90.00
_cell.angle_beta   90.00
_cell.angle_gamma   90.00
#
_symmetry.space_group_name_H-M   'P 1'
#
loop_
_entity.id
_entity.type
_entity.pdbx_description
1 polymer ?
#
loop_
_entity_poly.entity_id
_entity_poly.type
_entity_poly.pdbx_seq_one_letter_code
_entity_poly.pdbx_strand_id
1 'polypeptide(L)'
;MLISSLKFRPVADRLKQIISWVTLLFSLIGCGDSLISVSEISQQKVDKTVQLTGKVVHLAPLLDRTAYQIEDETGKIWVVTTQNPPQSGKPISIKGKIQYQSLPFAQQELGELYLVELEQLPISSAEK
;
A
#
# COMPACT_ATOMS: atom_id res chain seq x y z
N MET A 1 -10.69 60.54 -2.01
CA MET A 1 -9.75 59.95 -2.94
C MET A 1 -8.74 59.03 -2.26
N LEU A 2 -8.19 59.43 -1.18
CA LEU A 2 -7.26 58.59 -0.48
C LEU A 2 -7.92 57.35 0.11
N ILE A 3 -9.17 57.42 0.39
CA ILE A 3 -9.92 56.35 1.02
C ILE A 3 -10.05 55.13 0.12
N SER A 4 -10.18 55.35 -1.17
CA SER A 4 -10.40 54.25 -2.10
C SER A 4 -9.19 53.32 -2.24
N SER A 5 -8.01 53.86 -2.09
CA SER A 5 -6.80 53.03 -2.19
C SER A 5 -6.62 52.09 -1.01
N LEU A 6 -7.20 52.44 0.11
CA LEU A 6 -7.07 51.60 1.31
C LEU A 6 -7.94 50.36 1.23
N LYS A 7 -8.98 50.36 0.45
CA LYS A 7 -9.91 49.25 0.36
C LYS A 7 -9.33 48.07 -0.37
N PHE A 8 -8.38 48.27 -1.26
CA PHE A 8 -7.81 47.20 -2.04
C PHE A 8 -6.83 46.34 -1.28
N ARG A 9 -6.17 46.91 -0.30
CA ARG A 9 -5.14 46.18 0.44
C ARG A 9 -5.67 44.97 1.20
N PRO A 10 -6.76 45.10 1.98
CA PRO A 10 -7.26 43.92 2.69
C PRO A 10 -7.71 42.80 1.75
N VAL A 11 -8.23 43.13 0.58
CA VAL A 11 -8.63 42.12 -0.37
C VAL A 11 -7.45 41.34 -0.91
N ALA A 12 -6.35 42.03 -1.21
CA ALA A 12 -5.16 41.37 -1.71
C ALA A 12 -4.58 40.41 -0.67
N ASP A 13 -4.59 40.79 0.58
CA ASP A 13 -4.06 39.94 1.63
C ASP A 13 -4.91 38.68 1.78
N ARG A 14 -6.21 38.80 1.66
CA ARG A 14 -7.08 37.65 1.75
C ARG A 14 -6.85 36.68 0.61
N LEU A 15 -6.61 37.17 -0.57
CA LEU A 15 -6.32 36.32 -1.71
C LEU A 15 -5.04 35.54 -1.51
N LYS A 16 -4.03 36.18 -0.95
CA LYS A 16 -2.79 35.48 -0.68
C LYS A 16 -2.96 34.35 0.33
N GLN A 17 -3.77 34.58 1.33
CA GLN A 17 -4.04 33.56 2.33
C GLN A 17 -4.76 32.37 1.73
N ILE A 18 -5.73 32.61 0.86
CA ILE A 18 -6.48 31.55 0.22
C ILE A 18 -5.56 30.70 -0.65
N ILE A 19 -4.68 31.33 -1.41
CA ILE A 19 -3.75 30.60 -2.27
C ILE A 19 -2.80 29.74 -1.43
N SER A 20 -2.36 30.23 -0.30
CA SER A 20 -1.49 29.48 0.58
C SER A 20 -2.18 28.21 1.10
N TRP A 21 -3.41 28.31 1.47
CA TRP A 21 -4.17 27.16 1.94
C TRP A 21 -4.36 26.11 0.84
N VAL A 22 -4.67 26.55 -0.36
CA VAL A 22 -4.85 25.63 -1.49
C VAL A 22 -3.56 24.88 -1.78
N THR A 23 -2.44 25.57 -1.74
CA THR A 23 -1.16 24.94 -1.99
C THR A 23 -0.86 23.86 -0.94
N LEU A 24 -1.15 24.15 0.31
CA LEU A 24 -0.92 23.20 1.38
C LEU A 24 -1.77 21.93 1.22
N LEU A 25 -3.03 22.09 0.87
CA LEU A 25 -3.91 20.95 0.65
C LEU A 25 -3.44 20.09 -0.50
N PHE A 26 -2.95 20.70 -1.56
CA PHE A 26 -2.47 19.96 -2.72
C PHE A 26 -1.29 19.06 -2.38
N SER A 27 -0.43 19.48 -1.48
CA SER A 27 0.73 18.69 -1.11
C SER A 27 0.37 17.42 -0.34
N LEU A 28 -0.83 17.33 0.22
CA LEU A 28 -1.25 16.13 0.94
C LEU A 28 -1.78 15.02 0.04
N ILE A 29 -2.01 15.31 -1.24
CA ILE A 29 -2.60 14.35 -2.16
C ILE A 29 -1.56 13.43 -2.77
N GLY A 30 -0.29 13.74 -2.69
CA GLY A 30 0.76 12.98 -3.33
C GLY A 30 1.23 11.75 -2.57
N CYS A 31 0.37 11.11 -1.82
CA CYS A 31 0.74 9.92 -1.09
C CYS A 31 0.84 8.71 -2.01
N GLY A 32 1.78 7.81 -1.71
CA GLY A 32 1.96 6.61 -2.49
C GLY A 32 0.94 5.54 -2.18
N ASP A 33 1.38 4.30 -2.22
CA ASP A 33 0.50 3.15 -2.07
C ASP A 33 -0.12 3.09 -0.68
N SER A 34 -1.30 2.50 -0.61
CA SER A 34 -2.03 2.37 0.64
C SER A 34 -1.51 1.21 1.46
N LEU A 35 -1.30 1.44 2.75
CA LEU A 35 -1.02 0.37 3.69
C LEU A 35 -2.35 -0.27 4.09
N ILE A 36 -2.47 -1.57 3.85
CA ILE A 36 -3.72 -2.28 4.14
C ILE A 36 -3.43 -3.54 4.95
N SER A 37 -4.48 -4.13 5.50
CA SER A 37 -4.39 -5.42 6.17
C SER A 37 -4.77 -6.55 5.23
N VAL A 38 -4.45 -7.78 5.61
CA VAL A 38 -4.75 -8.95 4.78
C VAL A 38 -6.26 -9.03 4.50
N SER A 39 -7.09 -8.74 5.47
CA SER A 39 -8.54 -8.84 5.30
C SER A 39 -9.10 -7.85 4.29
N GLU A 40 -8.35 -6.80 3.97
CA GLU A 40 -8.80 -5.81 2.99
C GLU A 40 -8.48 -6.21 1.55
N ILE A 41 -7.73 -7.27 1.36
CA ILE A 41 -7.39 -7.74 0.02
C ILE A 41 -8.58 -8.50 -0.54
N SER A 42 -9.04 -8.08 -1.72
CA SER A 42 -10.22 -8.67 -2.34
C SER A 42 -10.05 -8.69 -3.85
N GLN A 43 -10.93 -9.42 -4.52
CA GLN A 43 -10.90 -9.50 -5.99
C GLN A 43 -11.10 -8.15 -6.65
N GLN A 44 -11.79 -7.23 -5.98
CA GLN A 44 -12.00 -5.90 -6.53
C GLN A 44 -10.70 -5.10 -6.60
N LYS A 45 -9.68 -5.52 -5.86
CA LYS A 45 -8.40 -4.83 -5.82
C LYS A 45 -7.32 -5.52 -6.64
N VAL A 46 -7.70 -6.50 -7.46
CA VAL A 46 -6.73 -7.17 -8.35
C VAL A 46 -6.04 -6.14 -9.24
N ASP A 47 -4.73 -6.31 -9.44
CA ASP A 47 -3.84 -5.43 -10.19
C ASP A 47 -3.50 -4.13 -9.48
N LYS A 48 -3.99 -3.91 -8.28
CA LYS A 48 -3.59 -2.75 -7.49
C LYS A 48 -2.34 -3.05 -6.67
N THR A 49 -1.54 -2.04 -6.46
CA THR A 49 -0.34 -2.13 -5.64
C THR A 49 -0.66 -1.65 -4.23
N VAL A 50 -0.26 -2.43 -3.26
CA VAL A 50 -0.54 -2.13 -1.85
C VAL A 50 0.69 -2.39 -1.01
N GLN A 51 0.71 -1.83 0.19
CA GLN A 51 1.72 -2.13 1.20
C GLN A 51 1.10 -3.00 2.28
N LEU A 52 1.85 -4.00 2.69
CA LEU A 52 1.39 -4.95 3.70
C LEU A 52 2.51 -5.21 4.69
N THR A 53 2.16 -5.22 5.96
CA THR A 53 3.10 -5.51 7.04
C THR A 53 2.59 -6.68 7.84
N GLY A 54 3.48 -7.60 8.19
CA GLY A 54 3.10 -8.74 8.99
C GLY A 54 4.30 -9.58 9.31
N LYS A 55 4.07 -10.84 9.65
CA LYS A 55 5.09 -11.78 10.05
C LYS A 55 5.15 -12.92 9.04
N VAL A 56 6.36 -13.32 8.68
CA VAL A 56 6.55 -14.45 7.77
C VAL A 56 6.34 -15.75 8.55
N VAL A 57 5.37 -16.55 8.14
CA VAL A 57 5.03 -17.77 8.87
C VAL A 57 5.34 -19.05 8.11
N HIS A 58 5.41 -18.98 6.77
CA HIS A 58 5.73 -20.13 5.95
C HIS A 58 6.58 -19.72 4.76
N LEU A 59 7.44 -20.64 4.32
CA LEU A 59 8.23 -20.49 3.11
C LEU A 59 8.04 -21.74 2.25
N ALA A 60 7.82 -21.51 0.95
CA ALA A 60 7.65 -22.60 0.00
C ALA A 60 8.48 -22.31 -1.25
N PRO A 61 9.65 -22.91 -1.38
CA PRO A 61 10.47 -22.69 -2.57
C PRO A 61 9.80 -23.31 -3.80
N LEU A 62 9.82 -22.56 -4.90
CA LEU A 62 9.33 -22.98 -6.20
C LEU A 62 10.53 -23.08 -7.14
N LEU A 63 10.27 -23.46 -8.39
CA LEU A 63 11.39 -23.71 -9.32
C LEU A 63 12.23 -22.47 -9.58
N ASP A 64 11.59 -21.35 -9.84
CA ASP A 64 12.31 -20.12 -10.19
C ASP A 64 12.00 -18.96 -9.26
N ARG A 65 11.29 -19.22 -8.18
CA ARG A 65 10.84 -18.18 -7.26
C ARG A 65 10.54 -18.81 -5.91
N THR A 66 10.22 -17.98 -4.95
CA THR A 66 9.85 -18.45 -3.61
C THR A 66 8.52 -17.85 -3.24
N ALA A 67 7.65 -18.67 -2.67
CA ALA A 67 6.42 -18.19 -2.07
C ALA A 67 6.59 -18.17 -0.56
N TYR A 68 6.07 -17.15 0.09
CA TYR A 68 6.05 -17.09 1.53
C TYR A 68 4.72 -16.53 1.98
N GLN A 69 4.35 -16.86 3.19
CA GLN A 69 3.05 -16.45 3.72
C GLN A 69 3.24 -15.39 4.79
N ILE A 70 2.53 -14.29 4.63
CA ILE A 70 2.53 -13.21 5.62
C ILE A 70 1.25 -13.31 6.43
N GLU A 71 1.41 -13.21 7.75
CA GLU A 71 0.29 -13.20 8.67
C GLU A 71 0.25 -11.88 9.41
N ASP A 72 -0.93 -11.27 9.46
CA ASP A 72 -1.17 -10.14 10.36
C ASP A 72 -2.35 -10.50 11.25
N GLU A 73 -2.87 -9.50 11.98
CA GLU A 73 -3.96 -9.76 12.92
C GLU A 73 -5.27 -10.16 12.23
N THR A 74 -5.39 -9.91 10.94
CA THR A 74 -6.63 -10.11 10.19
C THR A 74 -6.62 -11.37 9.35
N GLY A 75 -5.45 -11.97 9.09
CA GLY A 75 -5.40 -13.18 8.29
C GLY A 75 -4.03 -13.46 7.72
N LYS A 76 -3.99 -14.33 6.72
CA LYS A 76 -2.76 -14.76 6.06
C LYS A 76 -2.92 -14.63 4.55
N ILE A 77 -1.81 -14.35 3.87
CA ILE A 77 -1.81 -14.30 2.41
C ILE A 77 -0.47 -14.76 1.88
N TRP A 78 -0.49 -15.45 0.75
CA TRP A 78 0.72 -15.87 0.07
C TRP A 78 1.30 -14.75 -0.75
N VAL A 79 2.63 -14.65 -0.76
CA VAL A 79 3.38 -13.67 -1.53
C VAL A 79 4.43 -14.42 -2.33
N VAL A 80 4.55 -14.06 -3.60
CA VAL A 80 5.53 -14.66 -4.50
C VAL A 80 6.62 -13.64 -4.77
N THR A 81 7.88 -14.07 -4.64
CA THR A 81 9.02 -13.20 -4.88
C THR A 81 10.07 -13.90 -5.73
N THR A 82 10.73 -13.12 -6.60
CA THR A 82 11.90 -13.57 -7.34
C THR A 82 13.19 -13.09 -6.70
N GLN A 83 13.08 -12.30 -5.63
CA GLN A 83 14.22 -11.78 -4.90
C GLN A 83 14.57 -12.70 -3.74
N ASN A 84 15.53 -12.28 -2.93
CA ASN A 84 15.88 -13.06 -1.75
C ASN A 84 14.68 -13.17 -0.82
N PRO A 85 14.27 -14.40 -0.48
CA PRO A 85 13.12 -14.55 0.41
C PRO A 85 13.44 -14.12 1.84
N PRO A 86 12.44 -13.63 2.57
CA PRO A 86 12.62 -13.30 3.98
C PRO A 86 12.76 -14.56 4.83
N GLN A 87 13.21 -14.38 6.06
CA GLN A 87 13.31 -15.47 6.99
C GLN A 87 11.99 -15.72 7.72
N SER A 88 11.67 -16.98 7.92
CA SER A 88 10.48 -17.36 8.68
C SER A 88 10.56 -16.84 10.11
N GLY A 89 9.44 -16.35 10.61
CA GLY A 89 9.36 -15.82 11.97
C GLY A 89 9.70 -14.36 12.10
N LYS A 90 10.15 -13.72 11.05
CA LYS A 90 10.56 -12.33 11.09
C LYS A 90 9.44 -11.40 10.61
N PRO A 91 9.37 -10.19 11.16
CA PRO A 91 8.45 -9.20 10.62
C PRO A 91 8.93 -8.71 9.27
N ILE A 92 8.00 -8.36 8.41
CA ILE A 92 8.31 -7.88 7.07
C ILE A 92 7.28 -6.85 6.64
N SER A 93 7.74 -5.90 5.85
CA SER A 93 6.87 -4.93 5.20
C SER A 93 7.20 -4.96 3.71
N ILE A 94 6.18 -5.08 2.89
CA ILE A 94 6.39 -5.20 1.45
C ILE A 94 5.44 -4.30 0.69
N LYS A 95 5.85 -3.97 -0.53
CA LYS A 95 4.97 -3.43 -1.54
C LYS A 95 4.69 -4.55 -2.53
N GLY A 96 3.43 -4.85 -2.76
CA GLY A 96 3.05 -5.96 -3.62
C GLY A 96 1.85 -5.64 -4.48
N LYS A 97 1.74 -6.37 -5.56
CA LYS A 97 0.62 -6.26 -6.49
C LYS A 97 -0.35 -7.41 -6.25
N ILE A 98 -1.61 -7.09 -6.10
CA ILE A 98 -2.64 -8.10 -5.85
C ILE A 98 -2.96 -8.85 -7.14
N GLN A 99 -2.89 -10.17 -7.09
CA GLN A 99 -3.20 -11.03 -8.22
C GLN A 99 -4.19 -12.10 -7.79
N TYR A 100 -4.87 -12.64 -8.76
CA TYR A 100 -5.83 -13.71 -8.53
C TYR A 100 -5.49 -14.90 -9.42
N GLN A 101 -5.39 -16.06 -8.83
CA GLN A 101 -5.17 -17.29 -9.58
C GLN A 101 -6.43 -18.13 -9.55
N SER A 102 -6.99 -18.40 -10.73
CA SER A 102 -8.16 -19.23 -10.85
C SER A 102 -7.73 -20.68 -10.98
N LEU A 103 -8.29 -21.52 -10.15
CA LEU A 103 -8.01 -22.95 -10.16
C LEU A 103 -9.32 -23.70 -10.36
N PRO A 104 -9.74 -23.94 -11.61
CA PRO A 104 -10.96 -24.73 -11.84
C PRO A 104 -10.72 -26.17 -11.44
N PHE A 105 -11.54 -26.67 -10.55
CA PHE A 105 -11.44 -28.04 -10.08
C PHE A 105 -12.83 -28.62 -9.87
N ALA A 106 -13.10 -29.75 -10.51
CA ALA A 106 -14.36 -30.47 -10.34
C ALA A 106 -15.58 -29.56 -10.56
N GLN A 107 -15.55 -28.73 -11.61
CA GLN A 107 -16.62 -27.80 -11.96
C GLN A 107 -16.84 -26.68 -10.95
N GLN A 108 -15.93 -26.54 -10.00
CA GLN A 108 -15.94 -25.41 -9.08
C GLN A 108 -14.71 -24.56 -9.33
N GLU A 109 -14.86 -23.25 -9.17
CA GLU A 109 -13.74 -22.36 -9.26
C GLU A 109 -13.17 -22.15 -7.87
N LEU A 110 -11.98 -22.72 -7.68
CA LEU A 110 -11.24 -22.54 -6.44
C LEU A 110 -10.10 -21.58 -6.73
N GLY A 111 -10.39 -20.30 -6.63
CA GLY A 111 -9.37 -19.28 -6.88
C GLY A 111 -8.81 -18.75 -5.59
N GLU A 112 -7.65 -18.17 -5.69
CA GLU A 112 -6.97 -17.62 -4.53
C GLU A 112 -6.29 -16.31 -4.87
N LEU A 113 -6.42 -15.35 -3.97
CA LEU A 113 -5.72 -14.08 -4.07
C LEU A 113 -4.33 -14.23 -3.49
N TYR A 114 -3.35 -13.62 -4.13
CA TYR A 114 -1.98 -13.59 -3.64
C TYR A 114 -1.32 -12.30 -4.05
N LEU A 115 -0.15 -12.04 -3.48
CA LEU A 115 0.62 -10.85 -3.82
C LEU A 115 1.86 -11.23 -4.60
N VAL A 116 2.22 -10.39 -5.57
CA VAL A 116 3.53 -10.45 -6.21
C VAL A 116 4.37 -9.36 -5.58
N GLU A 117 5.47 -9.76 -4.93
CA GLU A 117 6.32 -8.80 -4.26
C GLU A 117 7.02 -7.91 -5.29
N LEU A 118 6.88 -6.61 -5.12
CA LEU A 118 7.57 -5.64 -5.94
C LEU A 118 8.80 -5.10 -5.22
N GLU A 119 8.72 -4.93 -3.90
CA GLU A 119 9.80 -4.34 -3.13
C GLU A 119 9.63 -4.69 -1.66
N GLN A 120 10.73 -5.01 -1.01
CA GLN A 120 10.75 -5.14 0.45
C GLN A 120 11.07 -3.78 1.04
N LEU A 121 10.26 -3.36 2.00
CA LEU A 121 10.37 -2.04 2.61
C LEU A 121 11.04 -2.15 3.97
N PRO A 122 11.75 -1.10 4.40
CA PRO A 122 12.31 -1.11 5.75
C PRO A 122 11.18 -1.01 6.78
N ILE A 123 11.35 -1.72 7.88
CA ILE A 123 10.39 -1.66 8.97
C ILE A 123 10.75 -0.46 9.84
N SER A 124 9.74 0.35 10.14
CA SER A 124 9.94 1.54 10.95
C SER A 124 10.42 1.17 12.35
N SER A 125 11.37 1.95 12.87
CA SER A 125 11.86 1.74 14.22
C SER A 125 10.79 1.99 15.28
N ALA A 126 9.73 2.69 14.92
CA ALA A 126 8.63 2.93 15.85
C ALA A 126 7.83 1.69 16.17
N GLU A 127 8.02 0.63 15.42
CA GLU A 127 7.31 -0.62 15.61
C GLU A 127 7.96 -1.56 16.60
N LYS A 128 9.03 -1.14 17.21
CA LYS A 128 9.70 -1.95 18.22
C LYS A 128 8.99 -1.98 19.55
#